data_5419aef2fdbba1051a6e0fd6135c4afe
#
_entry.id   5419aef2fdbba1051a6e0fd6135c4afe
#
_cell.length_a   1.000
_cell.length_b   1.000
_cell.length_c   1.000
_cell.angle_alpha   90.00
_cell.angle_beta   90.00
_cell.angle_gamma   90.00
#
_symmetry.space_group_name_H-M   'P 1'
#
loop_
_entity.id
_entity.type
_entity.pdbx_description
1 polymer ?
#
loop_
_entity_poly.entity_id
_entity_poly.type
_entity_poly.pdbx_seq_one_letter_code
_entity_poly.pdbx_strand_id
1 'polypeptide(L)'
;MVTKLKYGNTNTYFIRGAKGSILLDTDYAGTLQMFYKEIKKNGISLKDITYILATHYHPDHMGLVGELVNMGVKFLVMDTQVPNLHFSDEIFSRDKALRFLPPVPEDKAEVIACKDSRAFLAALGIDGEIVSTPSHSEDSITLVLDSGECFVGDLEPMEYMDGYEENKALQSDWEKIMSFSPRVIHYGHAPERILLQL
;
A
#
# COMPACT_ATOMS: atom_id res chain seq x y z
N MET A 1 1.72 -10.97 11.17
CA MET A 1 3.14 -11.15 10.74
C MET A 1 3.35 -10.36 9.46
N VAL A 2 4.37 -9.53 9.40
CA VAL A 2 4.74 -8.71 8.24
C VAL A 2 5.97 -9.32 7.57
N THR A 3 5.97 -9.38 6.23
CA THR A 3 7.11 -9.80 5.41
C THR A 3 7.34 -8.75 4.33
N LYS A 4 8.52 -8.11 4.36
CA LYS A 4 8.95 -7.19 3.31
C LYS A 4 9.40 -8.00 2.09
N LEU A 5 8.86 -7.66 0.93
CA LEU A 5 9.21 -8.22 -0.37
C LEU A 5 9.95 -7.14 -1.18
N LYS A 6 11.17 -7.43 -1.60
CA LYS A 6 11.98 -6.48 -2.38
C LYS A 6 12.41 -7.13 -3.68
N TYR A 7 11.73 -6.76 -4.77
CA TYR A 7 11.97 -7.31 -6.11
C TYR A 7 12.14 -6.25 -7.21
N GLY A 8 11.91 -4.99 -6.88
CA GLY A 8 12.10 -3.82 -7.72
C GLY A 8 12.50 -2.61 -6.91
N ASN A 9 11.96 -1.45 -7.26
CA ASN A 9 12.27 -0.19 -6.57
C ASN A 9 11.37 0.04 -5.36
N THR A 10 10.11 -0.40 -5.42
CA THR A 10 9.14 -0.21 -4.34
C THR A 10 9.27 -1.31 -3.29
N ASN A 11 9.16 -0.94 -2.04
CA ASN A 11 9.03 -1.87 -0.93
C ASN A 11 7.59 -2.36 -0.87
N THR A 12 7.39 -3.62 -1.15
CA THR A 12 6.09 -4.31 -1.06
C THR A 12 6.00 -5.05 0.28
N TYR A 13 4.83 -5.11 0.87
CA TYR A 13 4.66 -5.77 2.16
C TYR A 13 3.54 -6.80 2.11
N PHE A 14 3.85 -8.04 2.52
CA PHE A 14 2.86 -9.07 2.73
C PHE A 14 2.51 -9.13 4.22
N ILE A 15 1.26 -8.82 4.54
CA ILE A 15 0.73 -8.72 5.90
C ILE A 15 -0.24 -9.87 6.11
N ARG A 16 0.15 -10.83 6.94
CA ARG A 16 -0.62 -12.04 7.22
C ARG A 16 -1.39 -11.89 8.53
N GLY A 17 -2.71 -11.98 8.44
CA GLY A 17 -3.62 -12.16 9.56
C GLY A 17 -3.92 -13.64 9.84
N ALA A 18 -4.77 -13.90 10.81
CA ALA A 18 -5.19 -15.27 11.18
C ALA A 18 -6.17 -15.90 10.18
N LYS A 19 -6.93 -15.07 9.43
CA LYS A 19 -8.00 -15.51 8.53
C LYS A 19 -7.84 -15.03 7.09
N GLY A 20 -6.88 -14.17 6.82
CA GLY A 20 -6.60 -13.61 5.51
C GLY A 20 -5.31 -12.80 5.50
N SER A 21 -5.01 -12.18 4.38
CA SER A 21 -3.78 -11.43 4.21
C SER A 21 -3.98 -10.27 3.25
N ILE A 22 -3.10 -9.28 3.34
CA ILE A 22 -3.01 -8.15 2.42
C ILE A 22 -1.60 -8.12 1.82
N LEU A 23 -1.53 -8.00 0.51
CA LEU A 23 -0.34 -7.53 -0.20
C LEU A 23 -0.48 -6.01 -0.34
N LEU A 24 0.39 -5.27 0.30
CA LEU A 24 0.40 -3.82 0.25
C LEU A 24 1.46 -3.35 -0.74
N ASP A 25 1.04 -2.61 -1.73
CA ASP A 25 1.78 -2.17 -2.89
C ASP A 25 2.32 -3.30 -3.78
N THR A 26 2.74 -2.92 -4.97
CA THR A 26 3.50 -3.74 -5.90
C THR A 26 4.70 -2.93 -6.37
N ASP A 27 5.25 -3.31 -7.51
CA ASP A 27 6.23 -2.50 -8.23
C ASP A 27 5.63 -2.12 -9.58
N TYR A 28 6.43 -1.58 -10.46
CA TYR A 28 6.08 -1.19 -11.82
C TYR A 28 5.56 -2.36 -12.65
N ALA A 29 4.73 -2.07 -13.66
CA ALA A 29 4.28 -3.08 -14.61
C ALA A 29 5.46 -3.81 -15.28
N GLY A 30 5.27 -5.12 -15.56
CA GLY A 30 6.31 -5.98 -16.14
C GLY A 30 7.23 -6.66 -15.11
N THR A 31 7.09 -6.37 -13.83
CA THR A 31 7.91 -6.99 -12.76
C THR A 31 7.35 -8.31 -12.21
N LEU A 32 6.24 -8.83 -12.76
CA LEU A 32 5.55 -10.02 -12.27
C LEU A 32 6.46 -11.24 -12.03
N GLN A 33 7.42 -11.49 -12.94
CA GLN A 33 8.35 -12.62 -12.80
C GLN A 33 9.31 -12.43 -11.60
N MET A 34 9.67 -11.18 -11.31
CA MET A 34 10.51 -10.84 -10.16
C MET A 34 9.70 -10.99 -8.87
N PHE A 35 8.44 -10.54 -8.88
CA PHE A 35 7.49 -10.75 -7.79
C PHE A 35 7.34 -12.24 -7.45
N TYR A 36 7.11 -13.11 -8.43
CA TYR A 36 7.00 -14.56 -8.21
C TYR A 36 8.25 -15.17 -7.57
N LYS A 37 9.43 -14.75 -8.01
CA LYS A 37 10.69 -15.22 -7.40
C LYS A 37 10.79 -14.80 -5.94
N GLU A 38 10.40 -13.56 -5.64
CA GLU A 38 10.51 -13.02 -4.30
C GLU A 38 9.51 -13.65 -3.33
N ILE A 39 8.22 -13.80 -3.71
CA ILE A 39 7.26 -14.49 -2.84
C ILE A 39 7.67 -15.94 -2.59
N LYS A 40 8.14 -16.67 -3.62
CA LYS A 40 8.62 -18.05 -3.47
C LYS A 40 9.82 -18.16 -2.52
N LYS A 41 10.78 -17.24 -2.61
CA LYS A 41 11.93 -17.14 -1.70
C LYS A 41 11.50 -16.98 -0.26
N ASN A 42 10.40 -16.25 -0.01
CA ASN A 42 9.83 -16.03 1.31
C ASN A 42 8.81 -17.12 1.73
N GLY A 43 8.68 -18.21 0.97
CA GLY A 43 7.74 -19.29 1.27
C GLY A 43 6.27 -18.89 1.12
N ILE A 44 5.99 -17.84 0.36
CA ILE A 44 4.66 -17.32 0.07
C ILE A 44 4.24 -17.81 -1.31
N SER A 45 2.98 -18.20 -1.44
CA SER A 45 2.36 -18.51 -2.74
C SER A 45 1.26 -17.50 -3.05
N LEU A 46 0.88 -17.40 -4.33
CA LEU A 46 -0.21 -16.50 -4.74
C LEU A 46 -1.51 -16.78 -3.98
N LYS A 47 -1.77 -18.05 -3.64
CA LYS A 47 -2.97 -18.47 -2.88
C LYS A 47 -3.00 -17.96 -1.44
N ASP A 48 -1.84 -17.57 -0.90
CA ASP A 48 -1.74 -16.99 0.43
C ASP A 48 -2.14 -15.51 0.44
N ILE A 49 -2.26 -14.87 -0.71
CA ILE A 49 -2.62 -13.45 -0.85
C ILE A 49 -4.12 -13.34 -1.03
N THR A 50 -4.82 -12.83 -0.02
CA THR A 50 -6.28 -12.67 -0.07
C THR A 50 -6.65 -11.40 -0.79
N TYR A 51 -6.03 -10.28 -0.42
CA TYR A 51 -6.27 -8.96 -0.98
C TYR A 51 -4.99 -8.31 -1.45
N ILE A 52 -5.11 -7.49 -2.50
CA ILE A 52 -4.12 -6.49 -2.87
C ILE A 52 -4.69 -5.11 -2.57
N LEU A 53 -3.87 -4.26 -1.96
CA LEU A 53 -4.14 -2.86 -1.64
C LEU A 53 -2.94 -2.02 -2.07
N ALA A 54 -3.15 -0.95 -2.82
CA ALA A 54 -2.11 0.03 -3.10
C ALA A 54 -2.19 1.18 -2.10
N THR A 55 -1.05 1.70 -1.64
CA THR A 55 -1.03 2.92 -0.82
C THR A 55 -1.52 4.12 -1.62
N HIS A 56 -1.26 4.14 -2.93
CA HIS A 56 -1.76 5.12 -3.90
C HIS A 56 -1.55 4.57 -5.33
N TYR A 57 -2.14 5.22 -6.34
CA TYR A 57 -2.17 4.70 -7.71
C TYR A 57 -1.08 5.26 -8.63
N HIS A 58 0.11 5.64 -8.10
CA HIS A 58 1.28 5.86 -8.94
C HIS A 58 1.79 4.55 -9.56
N PRO A 59 2.43 4.63 -10.75
CA PRO A 59 2.75 3.43 -11.54
C PRO A 59 3.57 2.36 -10.81
N ASP A 60 4.45 2.76 -9.93
CA ASP A 60 5.36 1.89 -9.19
C ASP A 60 4.79 1.35 -7.87
N HIS A 61 3.54 1.70 -7.53
CA HIS A 61 2.80 1.13 -6.40
C HIS A 61 1.67 0.20 -6.83
N MET A 62 1.19 0.35 -8.08
CA MET A 62 0.02 -0.39 -8.54
C MET A 62 0.25 -1.22 -9.81
N GLY A 63 1.47 -1.26 -10.35
CA GLY A 63 1.75 -1.81 -11.68
C GLY A 63 1.38 -3.27 -11.89
N LEU A 64 1.27 -4.10 -10.84
CA LEU A 64 0.84 -5.49 -10.93
C LEU A 64 -0.61 -5.73 -10.44
N VAL A 65 -1.34 -4.70 -10.02
CA VAL A 65 -2.69 -4.87 -9.45
C VAL A 65 -3.60 -5.62 -10.41
N GLY A 66 -3.72 -5.16 -11.66
CA GLY A 66 -4.58 -5.80 -12.66
C GLY A 66 -4.20 -7.25 -12.97
N GLU A 67 -2.89 -7.56 -13.04
CA GLU A 67 -2.41 -8.92 -13.27
C GLU A 67 -2.76 -9.85 -12.11
N LEU A 68 -2.53 -9.42 -10.87
CA LEU A 68 -2.81 -10.22 -9.67
C LEU A 68 -4.31 -10.44 -9.47
N VAL A 69 -5.13 -9.44 -9.75
CA VAL A 69 -6.60 -9.57 -9.71
C VAL A 69 -7.10 -10.57 -10.75
N ASN A 70 -6.57 -10.54 -11.97
CA ASN A 70 -6.91 -11.54 -12.99
C ASN A 70 -6.48 -12.96 -12.59
N MET A 71 -5.56 -13.10 -11.66
CA MET A 71 -5.12 -14.39 -11.11
C MET A 71 -5.88 -14.82 -9.85
N GLY A 72 -6.91 -14.05 -9.47
CA GLY A 72 -7.82 -14.39 -8.38
C GLY A 72 -7.54 -13.75 -7.04
N VAL A 73 -6.58 -12.82 -6.95
CA VAL A 73 -6.40 -11.98 -5.77
C VAL A 73 -7.54 -10.95 -5.73
N LYS A 74 -8.17 -10.75 -4.58
CA LYS A 74 -9.22 -9.74 -4.44
C LYS A 74 -8.64 -8.34 -4.41
N PHE A 75 -9.33 -7.38 -5.00
CA PHE A 75 -8.89 -5.99 -5.01
C PHE A 75 -9.59 -5.20 -3.91
N LEU A 76 -8.81 -4.69 -2.96
CA LEU A 76 -9.28 -3.80 -1.91
C LEU A 76 -8.97 -2.35 -2.28
N VAL A 77 -9.97 -1.49 -2.17
CA VAL A 77 -9.87 -0.06 -2.48
C VAL A 77 -10.49 0.72 -1.33
N MET A 78 -9.84 1.77 -0.87
CA MET A 78 -10.44 2.69 0.09
C MET A 78 -11.32 3.71 -0.64
N ASP A 79 -12.41 4.15 0.00
CA ASP A 79 -13.34 5.13 -0.59
C ASP A 79 -12.66 6.39 -1.09
N THR A 80 -11.63 6.88 -0.40
CA THR A 80 -10.83 8.04 -0.79
C THR A 80 -9.98 7.81 -2.04
N GLN A 81 -9.73 6.56 -2.42
CA GLN A 81 -8.88 6.19 -3.56
C GLN A 81 -9.66 6.07 -4.89
N VAL A 82 -10.98 5.87 -4.81
CA VAL A 82 -11.83 5.60 -5.98
C VAL A 82 -11.65 6.62 -7.11
N PRO A 83 -11.59 7.94 -6.86
CA PRO A 83 -11.45 8.93 -7.95
C PRO A 83 -10.14 8.78 -8.76
N ASN A 84 -9.09 8.21 -8.15
CA ASN A 84 -7.75 8.10 -8.73
C ASN A 84 -7.40 6.67 -9.20
N LEU A 85 -8.36 5.73 -9.13
CA LEU A 85 -8.15 4.32 -9.43
C LEU A 85 -7.44 4.05 -10.77
N HIS A 86 -7.70 4.88 -11.77
CA HIS A 86 -7.19 4.78 -13.13
C HIS A 86 -6.10 5.82 -13.46
N PHE A 87 -5.51 6.46 -12.44
CA PHE A 87 -4.48 7.49 -12.62
C PHE A 87 -3.31 7.01 -13.51
N SER A 88 -2.86 5.78 -13.32
CA SER A 88 -1.71 5.23 -14.04
C SER A 88 -2.03 4.69 -15.43
N ASP A 89 -3.30 4.53 -15.80
CA ASP A 89 -3.69 3.90 -17.08
C ASP A 89 -3.14 4.65 -18.28
N GLU A 90 -3.23 5.99 -18.28
CA GLU A 90 -2.70 6.82 -19.36
C GLU A 90 -1.16 6.76 -19.41
N ILE A 91 -0.49 6.76 -18.25
CA ILE A 91 0.96 6.71 -18.17
C ILE A 91 1.47 5.41 -18.81
N PHE A 92 0.92 4.27 -18.42
CA PHE A 92 1.29 2.97 -18.97
C PHE A 92 0.89 2.78 -20.44
N SER A 93 -0.19 3.43 -20.89
CA SER A 93 -0.62 3.34 -22.29
C SER A 93 0.39 3.88 -23.29
N ARG A 94 1.32 4.73 -22.81
CA ARG A 94 2.40 5.35 -23.62
C ARG A 94 3.53 4.36 -23.94
N ASP A 95 3.70 3.32 -23.15
CA ASP A 95 4.71 2.27 -23.38
C ASP A 95 4.05 0.89 -23.52
N LYS A 96 3.78 0.52 -24.78
CA LYS A 96 3.16 -0.78 -25.12
C LYS A 96 4.06 -1.99 -24.85
N ALA A 97 5.34 -1.80 -24.57
CA ALA A 97 6.24 -2.88 -24.18
C ALA A 97 5.99 -3.32 -22.72
N LEU A 98 5.49 -2.43 -21.91
CA LEU A 98 5.01 -2.73 -20.57
C LEU A 98 3.67 -3.47 -20.71
N ARG A 99 3.62 -4.72 -20.28
CA ARG A 99 2.39 -5.52 -20.24
C ARG A 99 1.52 -5.11 -19.07
N PHE A 100 1.12 -3.83 -19.04
CA PHE A 100 0.24 -3.33 -18.01
C PHE A 100 -1.19 -3.80 -18.23
N LEU A 101 -1.83 -4.29 -17.18
CA LEU A 101 -3.26 -4.54 -17.12
C LEU A 101 -3.88 -3.52 -16.16
N PRO A 102 -4.81 -2.66 -16.65
CA PRO A 102 -5.51 -1.71 -15.79
C PRO A 102 -6.19 -2.41 -14.61
N PRO A 103 -6.37 -1.72 -13.48
CA PRO A 103 -7.21 -2.21 -12.40
C PRO A 103 -8.60 -2.56 -12.92
N VAL A 104 -9.25 -3.50 -12.25
CA VAL A 104 -10.65 -3.80 -12.55
C VAL A 104 -11.54 -2.59 -12.28
N PRO A 105 -12.70 -2.46 -12.99
CA PRO A 105 -13.68 -1.44 -12.68
C PRO A 105 -14.10 -1.45 -11.21
N GLU A 106 -14.48 -0.29 -10.68
CA GLU A 106 -14.85 -0.08 -9.27
C GLU A 106 -15.89 -1.09 -8.78
N ASP A 107 -16.88 -1.46 -9.61
CA ASP A 107 -17.93 -2.43 -9.28
C ASP A 107 -17.43 -3.86 -9.04
N LYS A 108 -16.15 -4.14 -9.36
CA LYS A 108 -15.47 -5.42 -9.11
C LYS A 108 -14.45 -5.35 -7.99
N ALA A 109 -14.19 -4.17 -7.45
CA ALA A 109 -13.35 -3.96 -6.28
C ALA A 109 -14.18 -4.07 -5.00
N GLU A 110 -13.55 -4.49 -3.91
CA GLU A 110 -14.13 -4.37 -2.59
C GLU A 110 -13.80 -2.99 -2.04
N VAL A 111 -14.76 -2.07 -2.14
CA VAL A 111 -14.59 -0.68 -1.69
C VAL A 111 -15.01 -0.57 -0.23
N ILE A 112 -14.09 -0.10 0.62
CA ILE A 112 -14.30 0.07 2.06
C ILE A 112 -14.05 1.54 2.44
N ALA A 113 -14.91 2.12 3.26
CA ALA A 113 -14.63 3.44 3.82
C ALA A 113 -13.48 3.36 4.84
N CYS A 114 -12.58 4.35 4.84
CA CYS A 114 -11.46 4.39 5.79
C CYS A 114 -11.92 4.19 7.24
N LYS A 115 -13.04 4.81 7.65
CA LYS A 115 -13.62 4.65 8.99
C LYS A 115 -14.03 3.22 9.36
N ASP A 116 -14.29 2.37 8.37
CA ASP A 116 -14.73 0.97 8.56
C ASP A 116 -13.56 -0.02 8.42
N SER A 117 -12.36 0.47 8.08
CA SER A 117 -11.17 -0.34 7.81
C SER A 117 -10.75 -1.21 8.99
N ARG A 118 -10.87 -0.71 10.22
CA ARG A 118 -10.54 -1.47 11.43
C ARG A 118 -11.40 -2.74 11.55
N ALA A 119 -12.70 -2.64 11.31
CA ALA A 119 -13.60 -3.80 11.37
C ALA A 119 -13.28 -4.79 10.23
N PHE A 120 -12.97 -4.29 9.04
CA PHE A 120 -12.57 -5.10 7.90
C PHE A 120 -11.27 -5.85 8.17
N LEU A 121 -10.23 -5.17 8.65
CA LEU A 121 -8.95 -5.78 9.00
C LEU A 121 -9.07 -6.83 10.10
N ALA A 122 -9.88 -6.54 11.14
CA ALA A 122 -10.15 -7.49 12.22
C ALA A 122 -10.84 -8.77 11.70
N ALA A 123 -11.68 -8.70 10.68
CA ALA A 123 -12.28 -9.88 10.03
C ALA A 123 -11.23 -10.77 9.34
N LEU A 124 -10.11 -10.19 8.90
CA LEU A 124 -8.94 -10.91 8.37
C LEU A 124 -7.99 -11.40 9.47
N GLY A 125 -8.22 -11.00 10.73
CA GLY A 125 -7.32 -11.27 11.85
C GLY A 125 -6.07 -10.39 11.81
N ILE A 126 -6.22 -9.16 11.31
CA ILE A 126 -5.21 -8.10 11.30
C ILE A 126 -5.70 -6.99 12.23
N ASP A 127 -4.94 -6.71 13.28
CA ASP A 127 -5.25 -5.63 14.22
C ASP A 127 -4.61 -4.33 13.71
N GLY A 128 -5.42 -3.39 13.26
CA GLY A 128 -4.94 -2.16 12.64
C GLY A 128 -6.05 -1.33 12.02
N GLU A 129 -5.66 -0.26 11.36
CA GLU A 129 -6.55 0.70 10.71
C GLU A 129 -5.90 1.30 9.46
N ILE A 130 -6.72 1.69 8.48
CA ILE A 130 -6.26 2.40 7.28
C ILE A 130 -6.80 3.82 7.35
N VAL A 131 -5.92 4.80 7.21
CA VAL A 131 -6.27 6.22 7.25
C VAL A 131 -5.84 6.94 5.98
N SER A 132 -6.61 7.94 5.55
CA SER A 132 -6.22 8.80 4.43
C SER A 132 -5.14 9.76 4.86
N THR A 133 -4.06 9.85 4.05
CA THR A 133 -2.88 10.71 4.24
C THR A 133 -2.51 11.36 2.90
N PRO A 134 -3.32 12.33 2.42
CA PRO A 134 -3.33 12.79 1.02
C PRO A 134 -2.24 13.81 0.69
N SER A 135 -1.22 14.02 1.51
CA SER A 135 -0.20 15.06 1.25
C SER A 135 0.77 14.71 0.13
N HIS A 136 0.98 13.41 -0.19
CA HIS A 136 1.76 12.99 -1.36
C HIS A 136 0.89 12.97 -2.63
N SER A 137 -0.26 12.31 -2.56
CA SER A 137 -1.30 12.31 -3.62
C SER A 137 -2.68 12.18 -2.99
N GLU A 138 -3.72 12.66 -3.66
CA GLU A 138 -5.09 12.74 -3.11
C GLU A 138 -5.65 11.38 -2.67
N ASP A 139 -5.18 10.31 -3.27
CA ASP A 139 -5.54 8.91 -3.00
C ASP A 139 -4.64 8.21 -2.00
N SER A 140 -3.63 8.91 -1.45
CA SER A 140 -2.68 8.28 -0.53
C SER A 140 -3.34 7.87 0.79
N ILE A 141 -2.99 6.66 1.20
CA ILE A 141 -3.41 6.07 2.47
C ILE A 141 -2.21 5.54 3.25
N THR A 142 -2.38 5.45 4.55
CA THR A 142 -1.44 4.81 5.47
C THR A 142 -2.13 3.65 6.17
N LEU A 143 -1.49 2.47 6.18
CA LEU A 143 -1.90 1.34 7.00
C LEU A 143 -1.13 1.37 8.32
N VAL A 144 -1.85 1.42 9.44
CA VAL A 144 -1.28 1.38 10.79
C VAL A 144 -1.69 0.08 11.48
N LEU A 145 -0.71 -0.68 11.96
CA LEU A 145 -0.96 -1.87 12.76
C LEU A 145 -0.85 -1.57 14.25
N ASP A 146 -1.70 -2.19 15.06
CA ASP A 146 -1.66 -2.05 16.53
C ASP A 146 -0.36 -2.62 17.12
N SER A 147 0.41 -3.40 16.34
CA SER A 147 1.79 -3.80 16.66
C SER A 147 2.78 -2.63 16.65
N GLY A 148 2.37 -1.45 16.16
CA GLY A 148 3.21 -0.27 16.04
C GLY A 148 3.95 -0.14 14.72
N GLU A 149 3.67 -0.98 13.73
CA GLU A 149 4.18 -0.86 12.37
C GLU A 149 3.26 0.03 11.54
N CYS A 150 3.82 0.96 10.79
CA CYS A 150 3.08 1.92 9.98
C CYS A 150 3.65 1.97 8.56
N PHE A 151 2.79 1.83 7.55
CA PHE A 151 3.15 1.77 6.14
C PHE A 151 2.59 2.99 5.44
N VAL A 152 3.48 3.92 5.07
CA VAL A 152 3.12 5.27 4.64
C VAL A 152 3.21 5.51 3.12
N GLY A 153 3.60 4.48 2.34
CA GLY A 153 3.84 4.65 0.91
C GLY A 153 4.94 5.69 0.65
N ASP A 154 4.63 6.68 -0.15
CA ASP A 154 5.55 7.75 -0.56
C ASP A 154 5.37 9.05 0.21
N LEU A 155 4.72 8.98 1.38
CA LEU A 155 4.66 10.14 2.26
C LEU A 155 6.07 10.66 2.55
N GLU A 156 6.28 11.96 2.38
CA GLU A 156 7.58 12.59 2.65
C GLU A 156 8.05 12.29 4.07
N PRO A 157 9.33 11.90 4.25
CA PRO A 157 9.86 11.56 5.57
C PRO A 157 9.68 12.68 6.59
N MET A 158 9.35 12.30 7.82
CA MET A 158 9.12 13.23 8.92
C MET A 158 10.34 14.13 9.20
N GLU A 159 11.56 13.67 8.90
CA GLU A 159 12.80 14.43 9.02
C GLU A 159 12.87 15.65 8.12
N TYR A 160 12.10 15.64 7.05
CA TYR A 160 12.08 16.77 6.11
C TYR A 160 11.03 17.81 6.46
N MET A 161 10.21 17.58 7.52
CA MET A 161 9.17 18.53 7.92
C MET A 161 9.71 19.94 8.21
N ASP A 162 10.91 20.05 8.79
CA ASP A 162 11.55 21.35 9.03
C ASP A 162 11.83 22.13 7.72
N GLY A 163 11.97 21.44 6.59
CA GLY A 163 12.09 22.04 5.26
C GLY A 163 10.76 22.35 4.59
N TYR A 164 9.66 21.86 5.16
CA TYR A 164 8.30 21.97 4.63
C TYR A 164 7.35 22.66 5.62
N GLU A 165 7.84 23.63 6.38
CA GLU A 165 7.08 24.33 7.43
C GLU A 165 5.73 24.88 6.95
N GLU A 166 5.60 25.23 5.67
CA GLU A 166 4.35 25.71 5.07
C GLU A 166 3.45 24.57 4.56
N ASN A 167 3.93 23.33 4.52
CA ASN A 167 3.13 22.18 4.06
C ASN A 167 2.23 21.63 5.18
N LYS A 168 1.12 22.31 5.40
CA LYS A 168 0.13 21.95 6.44
C LYS A 168 -0.51 20.59 6.20
N ALA A 169 -0.62 20.15 4.95
CA ALA A 169 -1.16 18.84 4.62
C ALA A 169 -0.22 17.74 5.15
N LEU A 170 1.08 17.85 4.90
CA LEU A 170 2.08 16.91 5.39
C LEU A 170 2.13 16.89 6.93
N GLN A 171 2.07 18.06 7.56
CA GLN A 171 2.03 18.15 9.02
C GLN A 171 0.80 17.44 9.60
N SER A 172 -0.39 17.69 9.02
CA SER A 172 -1.63 17.04 9.42
C SER A 172 -1.58 15.52 9.27
N ASP A 173 -0.98 15.02 8.17
CA ASP A 173 -0.85 13.58 7.97
C ASP A 173 0.09 12.95 8.99
N TRP A 174 1.23 13.57 9.29
CA TRP A 174 2.13 13.10 10.34
C TRP A 174 1.52 13.18 11.72
N GLU A 175 0.79 14.26 12.08
CA GLU A 175 0.07 14.36 13.34
C GLU A 175 -0.93 13.20 13.50
N LYS A 176 -1.67 12.89 12.43
CA LYS A 176 -2.60 11.76 12.39
C LYS A 176 -1.89 10.43 12.62
N ILE A 177 -0.80 10.17 11.89
CA ILE A 177 0.00 8.94 12.02
C ILE A 177 0.58 8.82 13.43
N MET A 178 1.16 9.89 13.95
CA MET A 178 1.78 9.90 15.29
C MET A 178 0.78 9.72 16.42
N SER A 179 -0.51 10.04 16.21
CA SER A 179 -1.56 9.77 17.19
C SER A 179 -1.76 8.28 17.49
N PHE A 180 -1.34 7.40 16.59
CA PHE A 180 -1.34 5.93 16.76
C PHE A 180 -0.11 5.43 17.52
N SER A 181 0.84 6.29 17.89
CA SER A 181 2.09 5.93 18.57
C SER A 181 2.90 4.84 17.84
N PRO A 182 3.21 5.03 16.55
CA PRO A 182 3.94 4.03 15.78
C PRO A 182 5.35 3.82 16.36
N ARG A 183 5.89 2.61 16.19
CA ARG A 183 7.26 2.26 16.57
C ARG A 183 8.19 2.12 15.38
N VAL A 184 7.63 1.76 14.22
CA VAL A 184 8.37 1.58 12.97
C VAL A 184 7.57 2.20 11.84
N ILE A 185 8.22 3.05 11.06
CA ILE A 185 7.66 3.60 9.81
C ILE A 185 8.30 2.88 8.62
N HIS A 186 7.47 2.33 7.76
CA HIS A 186 7.84 1.68 6.51
C HIS A 186 7.49 2.58 5.33
N TYR A 187 8.49 2.96 4.54
CA TYR A 187 8.36 3.80 3.35
C TYR A 187 8.34 2.96 2.07
N GLY A 188 7.74 3.49 1.01
CA GLY A 188 7.72 2.88 -0.32
C GLY A 188 9.12 2.74 -0.92
N HIS A 189 9.98 3.75 -0.78
CA HIS A 189 11.29 3.78 -1.43
C HIS A 189 12.50 3.91 -0.50
N ALA A 190 12.27 4.07 0.79
CA ALA A 190 13.34 4.25 1.78
C ALA A 190 13.45 3.06 2.76
N PRO A 191 14.55 2.92 3.49
CA PRO A 191 14.62 2.02 4.65
C PRO A 191 13.56 2.39 5.69
N GLU A 192 13.16 1.39 6.47
CA GLU A 192 12.31 1.61 7.63
C GLU A 192 12.99 2.51 8.67
N ARG A 193 12.18 3.31 9.36
CA ARG A 193 12.61 4.13 10.48
C ARG A 193 12.06 3.58 11.78
N ILE A 194 12.96 3.28 12.71
CA ILE A 194 12.60 2.90 14.08
C ILE A 194 12.46 4.18 14.90
N LEU A 195 11.28 4.36 15.51
CA LEU A 195 11.02 5.46 16.43
C LEU A 195 11.36 5.03 17.85
N LEU A 196 12.34 5.68 18.47
CA LEU A 196 12.66 5.44 19.87
C LEU A 196 11.49 5.99 20.70
N GLN A 197 10.88 5.14 21.49
CA GLN A 197 9.96 5.63 22.54
C GLN A 197 10.80 6.35 23.60
N LEU A 198 10.58 7.65 23.75
CA LEU A 198 11.14 8.46 24.83
C LEU A 198 10.41 8.16 26.16
#